data_f0a52028e5eb7c0c02e299af163e472f
#
_entry.id   f0a52028e5eb7c0c02e299af163e472f
#
_cell.length_a   1.000
_cell.length_b   1.000
_cell.length_c   1.000
_cell.angle_alpha   90.00
_cell.angle_beta   90.00
_cell.angle_gamma   90.00
#
_symmetry.space_group_name_H-M   'P 1'
#
loop_
_entity.id
_entity.type
_entity.pdbx_description
1 polymer ?
#
loop_
_entity_poly.entity_id
_entity_poly.type
_entity_poly.pdbx_seq_one_letter_code
_entity_poly.pdbx_strand_id
1 'polypeptide(L)'
;EIMPSLVGSEMCIRDRNYNTEVSFNEIPVKKGYTFTGWDKAVPDVMPAGNIVITAQWKKDVYTISYNLDGGKADNPETYEVDTSVITLKRPQRTGYTFTGWSGTGIDGTAMDPVITTGSTGNRSYTANWKENSYVIRFIPYGDGTTGSMQDMQLMYTDKAALSANQFKRTGYTFAGWTKKAGADKLYDDNEIISGLGTADNEIITLYPAWTANEYTVHFDTKDGDAINDLVFTYDKKYELPKTSRYGYTFLGWCVEDGGTVTYKPGASADNLAGEGTVTLYASWSLNKTFTYSHPYSYRVTDDSKEEPVKLHFFIDGASGTSTSGYTRTNSIYMEGISLNEIKKHCNTMTVTISYYIKMVDDGYAEVDTTYRKDSNKSWNGWHGEKLDLKKKNKQTITHTYSIGCKDIDAICYRFDASGSFSDKYDLSNIKVSVRFD
;
A
#
# COMPACT_ATOMS: atom_id res chain seq x y z
N GLU A 1 -88.32 17.22 -56.32
CA GLU A 1 -87.08 17.82 -55.90
C GLU A 1 -86.70 17.28 -54.47
N ILE A 2 -85.83 16.30 -54.44
CA ILE A 2 -85.25 15.88 -53.17
C ILE A 2 -83.73 16.05 -53.29
N MET A 3 -83.20 17.00 -52.61
CA MET A 3 -81.75 17.07 -52.39
C MET A 3 -81.38 16.30 -51.13
N PRO A 4 -80.84 15.18 -51.18
CA PRO A 4 -80.11 14.69 -50.06
C PRO A 4 -78.67 15.19 -50.15
N SER A 5 -78.33 16.10 -49.26
CA SER A 5 -76.93 16.36 -48.91
C SER A 5 -76.37 15.10 -48.24
N LEU A 6 -75.57 14.35 -48.92
CA LEU A 6 -74.83 13.24 -48.33
C LEU A 6 -73.45 13.66 -47.92
N VAL A 7 -73.33 13.85 -46.60
CA VAL A 7 -72.08 13.87 -45.95
C VAL A 7 -71.55 12.46 -45.86
N GLY A 8 -70.48 12.15 -46.58
CA GLY A 8 -69.67 10.95 -46.37
C GLY A 8 -69.80 9.77 -47.32
N SER A 9 -70.67 9.78 -48.31
CA SER A 9 -70.64 8.78 -49.36
C SER A 9 -70.58 9.44 -50.76
N GLU A 10 -70.02 8.73 -51.61
CA GLU A 10 -69.42 9.20 -52.89
C GLU A 10 -70.49 9.29 -54.03
N MET A 11 -71.76 9.37 -53.67
CA MET A 11 -72.79 9.40 -54.66
C MET A 11 -73.67 10.64 -54.53
N CYS A 12 -73.57 11.54 -55.49
CA CYS A 12 -74.55 12.61 -55.69
C CYS A 12 -75.57 12.16 -56.74
N ILE A 13 -76.84 12.02 -56.37
CA ILE A 13 -77.92 11.78 -57.27
C ILE A 13 -78.54 13.14 -57.66
N ARG A 14 -78.60 13.45 -58.94
CA ARG A 14 -79.24 14.65 -59.47
C ARG A 14 -80.17 14.22 -60.61
N ASP A 15 -81.43 14.38 -60.39
CA ASP A 15 -82.40 14.13 -61.43
C ASP A 15 -82.44 15.26 -62.44
N ARG A 16 -82.23 14.91 -63.72
CA ARG A 16 -82.24 15.87 -64.83
C ARG A 16 -83.03 15.26 -65.99
N ASN A 17 -83.68 16.13 -66.75
CA ASN A 17 -84.43 15.67 -67.96
C ASN A 17 -83.42 15.29 -69.06
N TYR A 18 -83.83 14.33 -69.89
CA TYR A 18 -83.09 13.93 -71.06
C TYR A 18 -82.64 15.14 -71.91
N ASN A 19 -81.42 15.12 -72.41
CA ASN A 19 -80.83 16.13 -73.26
C ASN A 19 -80.62 17.50 -72.57
N THR A 20 -80.69 17.61 -71.21
CA THR A 20 -80.33 18.83 -70.53
C THR A 20 -78.83 18.86 -70.23
N GLU A 21 -78.19 20.10 -70.23
CA GLU A 21 -76.79 20.25 -70.00
C GLU A 21 -76.40 19.70 -68.59
N VAL A 22 -75.30 18.96 -68.50
CA VAL A 22 -74.73 18.45 -67.26
C VAL A 22 -73.50 19.28 -66.87
N SER A 23 -73.58 20.01 -65.80
CA SER A 23 -72.44 20.77 -65.25
C SER A 23 -72.33 20.48 -63.77
N PHE A 24 -71.09 20.31 -63.26
CA PHE A 24 -70.77 20.27 -61.84
C PHE A 24 -70.07 21.60 -61.50
N ASN A 25 -70.79 22.52 -60.86
CA ASN A 25 -70.30 23.80 -60.46
C ASN A 25 -69.43 23.77 -59.20
N GLU A 26 -69.42 22.61 -58.49
CA GLU A 26 -68.65 22.46 -57.24
C GLU A 26 -67.84 21.18 -57.32
N ILE A 27 -66.59 21.28 -56.96
CA ILE A 27 -65.71 20.13 -56.77
C ILE A 27 -66.04 19.47 -55.41
N PRO A 28 -66.30 18.16 -55.41
CA PRO A 28 -66.64 17.47 -54.17
C PRO A 28 -65.46 17.55 -53.17
N VAL A 29 -65.79 17.69 -51.89
CA VAL A 29 -64.85 17.78 -50.84
C VAL A 29 -64.97 16.60 -49.87
N LYS A 30 -63.87 15.90 -49.62
CA LYS A 30 -63.78 14.85 -48.62
C LYS A 30 -62.64 15.10 -47.71
N LYS A 31 -62.90 15.20 -46.41
CA LYS A 31 -61.92 15.52 -45.39
C LYS A 31 -60.75 14.54 -45.42
N GLY A 32 -59.52 15.01 -45.64
CA GLY A 32 -58.31 14.20 -45.70
C GLY A 32 -58.08 13.51 -47.05
N TYR A 33 -58.76 13.94 -48.07
CA TYR A 33 -58.61 13.44 -49.44
C TYR A 33 -58.59 14.60 -50.43
N THR A 34 -57.78 14.46 -51.46
CA THR A 34 -57.74 15.33 -52.61
C THR A 34 -58.56 14.66 -53.70
N PHE A 35 -59.53 15.38 -54.28
CA PHE A 35 -60.30 14.92 -55.46
C PHE A 35 -59.36 14.82 -56.67
N THR A 36 -59.32 13.66 -57.31
CA THR A 36 -58.48 13.37 -58.47
C THR A 36 -59.26 13.28 -59.80
N GLY A 37 -60.53 13.39 -59.73
CA GLY A 37 -61.44 13.29 -60.92
C GLY A 37 -62.61 12.35 -60.72
N TRP A 38 -63.30 12.13 -61.78
CA TRP A 38 -64.44 11.18 -61.87
C TRP A 38 -63.93 9.87 -62.48
N ASP A 39 -64.58 8.74 -62.11
CA ASP A 39 -64.30 7.42 -62.68
C ASP A 39 -64.62 7.31 -64.15
N LYS A 40 -65.55 8.17 -64.69
CA LYS A 40 -65.98 8.24 -66.03
C LYS A 40 -66.06 9.70 -66.49
N ALA A 41 -65.98 9.92 -67.81
CA ALA A 41 -66.24 11.22 -68.38
C ALA A 41 -67.66 11.71 -68.06
N VAL A 42 -67.74 12.96 -67.60
CA VAL A 42 -69.05 13.61 -67.41
C VAL A 42 -69.63 13.93 -68.81
N PRO A 43 -70.80 13.47 -69.16
CA PRO A 43 -71.36 13.82 -70.43
C PRO A 43 -71.85 15.27 -70.47
N ASP A 44 -71.75 15.93 -71.59
CA ASP A 44 -72.18 17.33 -71.76
C ASP A 44 -73.71 17.47 -71.54
N VAL A 45 -74.45 16.46 -71.91
CA VAL A 45 -75.89 16.42 -71.75
C VAL A 45 -76.34 15.10 -71.15
N MET A 46 -77.48 15.09 -70.44
CA MET A 46 -78.11 13.89 -69.86
C MET A 46 -78.43 12.87 -70.89
N PRO A 47 -77.90 11.62 -70.81
CA PRO A 47 -78.22 10.49 -71.67
C PRO A 47 -79.64 9.96 -71.40
N ALA A 48 -80.20 9.08 -72.30
CA ALA A 48 -81.49 8.48 -72.16
C ALA A 48 -81.64 7.41 -71.06
N GLY A 49 -80.66 7.27 -70.20
CA GLY A 49 -80.66 6.33 -69.08
C GLY A 49 -79.87 6.87 -67.88
N ASN A 50 -79.99 6.21 -66.72
CA ASN A 50 -79.28 6.58 -65.50
C ASN A 50 -77.79 6.39 -65.72
N ILE A 51 -77.00 7.41 -65.28
CA ILE A 51 -75.58 7.34 -65.26
C ILE A 51 -75.08 7.53 -63.83
N VAL A 52 -74.17 6.65 -63.38
CA VAL A 52 -73.46 6.78 -62.07
C VAL A 52 -72.03 7.16 -62.40
N ILE A 53 -71.61 8.27 -61.78
CA ILE A 53 -70.24 8.81 -61.87
C ILE A 53 -69.76 8.88 -60.44
N THR A 54 -68.61 8.22 -60.16
CA THR A 54 -68.04 8.14 -58.82
C THR A 54 -66.80 9.02 -58.72
N ALA A 55 -66.71 9.84 -57.64
CA ALA A 55 -65.56 10.63 -57.37
C ALA A 55 -64.35 9.74 -56.97
N GLN A 56 -63.21 10.01 -57.57
CA GLN A 56 -61.94 9.38 -57.26
C GLN A 56 -61.18 10.22 -56.34
N TRP A 57 -60.56 9.61 -55.35
CA TRP A 57 -59.85 10.29 -54.23
C TRP A 57 -58.45 9.76 -54.04
N LYS A 58 -57.48 10.65 -53.79
CA LYS A 58 -56.15 10.35 -53.29
C LYS A 58 -56.14 10.78 -51.84
N LYS A 59 -55.61 9.94 -50.93
CA LYS A 59 -55.40 10.32 -49.57
C LYS A 59 -54.32 11.43 -49.47
N ASP A 60 -54.59 12.38 -48.61
CA ASP A 60 -53.63 13.41 -48.28
C ASP A 60 -52.66 12.85 -47.27
N VAL A 61 -51.35 13.10 -47.49
CA VAL A 61 -50.29 12.76 -46.58
C VAL A 61 -49.92 14.02 -45.77
N TYR A 62 -50.04 13.93 -44.45
CA TYR A 62 -49.71 15.00 -43.54
C TYR A 62 -48.37 14.74 -42.91
N THR A 63 -47.54 15.76 -42.70
CA THR A 63 -46.22 15.70 -42.06
C THR A 63 -46.34 15.90 -40.54
N ILE A 64 -45.47 15.21 -39.80
CA ILE A 64 -45.24 15.42 -38.39
C ILE A 64 -43.79 15.86 -38.21
N SER A 65 -43.59 17.04 -37.71
CA SER A 65 -42.23 17.56 -37.42
C SER A 65 -41.97 17.52 -35.93
N TYR A 66 -40.73 17.19 -35.56
CA TYR A 66 -40.31 17.08 -34.16
C TYR A 66 -39.10 18.00 -33.91
N ASN A 67 -39.21 18.84 -32.89
CA ASN A 67 -38.04 19.47 -32.25
C ASN A 67 -37.71 18.66 -31.01
N LEU A 68 -36.66 17.83 -31.07
CA LEU A 68 -36.22 16.96 -29.98
C LEU A 68 -35.22 17.62 -29.04
N ASP A 69 -34.70 18.80 -29.37
CA ASP A 69 -33.70 19.55 -28.60
C ASP A 69 -32.56 18.65 -28.10
N GLY A 70 -31.95 17.89 -29.03
CA GLY A 70 -30.86 16.94 -28.75
C GLY A 70 -31.29 15.58 -28.20
N GLY A 71 -32.58 15.35 -28.01
CA GLY A 71 -33.13 14.04 -27.69
C GLY A 71 -33.28 13.13 -28.91
N LYS A 72 -33.67 11.89 -28.67
CA LYS A 72 -33.91 10.88 -29.71
C LYS A 72 -35.25 10.19 -29.44
N ALA A 73 -36.08 10.07 -30.48
CA ALA A 73 -37.33 9.28 -30.48
C ALA A 73 -37.51 8.70 -31.88
N ASP A 74 -38.16 7.54 -31.93
CA ASP A 74 -38.58 6.87 -33.17
C ASP A 74 -40.10 7.01 -33.29
N ASN A 75 -40.56 8.15 -33.81
CA ASN A 75 -41.94 8.51 -34.08
C ASN A 75 -42.19 8.61 -35.59
N PRO A 76 -43.40 8.35 -36.08
CA PRO A 76 -43.74 8.52 -37.50
C PRO A 76 -43.60 9.99 -37.98
N GLU A 77 -43.04 10.19 -39.16
CA GLU A 77 -42.87 11.52 -39.76
C GLU A 77 -44.10 11.94 -40.60
N THR A 78 -44.96 11.01 -40.93
CA THR A 78 -46.15 11.24 -41.75
C THR A 78 -47.34 10.41 -41.27
N TYR A 79 -48.55 10.85 -41.64
CA TYR A 79 -49.78 10.10 -41.43
C TYR A 79 -50.84 10.48 -42.48
N GLU A 80 -51.85 9.62 -42.65
CA GLU A 80 -53.04 9.83 -43.47
C GLU A 80 -54.28 9.82 -42.55
N VAL A 81 -55.45 10.22 -43.13
CA VAL A 81 -56.69 10.36 -42.40
C VAL A 81 -57.18 9.02 -41.74
N ASP A 82 -56.85 7.89 -42.37
CA ASP A 82 -57.22 6.55 -41.89
C ASP A 82 -56.08 5.83 -41.17
N THR A 83 -54.99 6.50 -40.93
CA THR A 83 -53.88 5.97 -40.11
C THR A 83 -54.43 5.60 -38.75
N SER A 84 -54.06 4.42 -38.27
CA SER A 84 -54.37 3.98 -36.91
C SER A 84 -53.88 5.01 -35.90
N VAL A 85 -54.46 5.02 -34.70
CA VAL A 85 -54.08 5.90 -33.59
C VAL A 85 -52.58 5.87 -33.40
N ILE A 86 -51.93 7.04 -33.45
CA ILE A 86 -50.52 7.22 -33.16
C ILE A 86 -50.38 7.82 -31.76
N THR A 87 -49.72 7.09 -30.83
CA THR A 87 -49.27 7.64 -29.56
C THR A 87 -47.80 8.01 -29.69
N LEU A 88 -47.43 9.26 -29.41
CA LEU A 88 -46.05 9.70 -29.53
C LEU A 88 -45.22 9.05 -28.43
N LYS A 89 -44.12 8.40 -28.84
CA LYS A 89 -43.14 7.83 -27.92
C LYS A 89 -42.37 8.93 -27.21
N ARG A 90 -42.07 8.73 -25.94
CA ARG A 90 -41.26 9.64 -25.13
C ARG A 90 -39.80 9.64 -25.62
N PRO A 91 -39.21 10.79 -25.93
CA PRO A 91 -37.82 10.84 -26.34
C PRO A 91 -36.87 10.62 -25.13
N GLN A 92 -35.62 10.28 -25.42
CA GLN A 92 -34.56 10.13 -24.44
C GLN A 92 -33.44 11.12 -24.72
N ARG A 93 -32.92 11.76 -23.65
CA ARG A 93 -31.77 12.67 -23.71
C ARG A 93 -30.94 12.45 -22.46
N THR A 94 -29.64 12.13 -22.62
CA THR A 94 -28.71 11.92 -21.52
C THR A 94 -28.62 13.15 -20.63
N GLY A 95 -28.74 12.99 -19.31
CA GLY A 95 -28.67 14.08 -18.34
C GLY A 95 -29.94 14.93 -18.24
N TYR A 96 -31.02 14.55 -18.90
CA TYR A 96 -32.29 15.29 -18.87
C TYR A 96 -33.47 14.35 -18.63
N THR A 97 -34.45 14.82 -17.92
CA THR A 97 -35.75 14.16 -17.72
C THR A 97 -36.78 14.78 -18.66
N PHE A 98 -37.41 13.96 -19.48
CA PHE A 98 -38.52 14.38 -20.36
C PHE A 98 -39.71 14.83 -19.53
N THR A 99 -40.19 16.07 -19.78
CA THR A 99 -41.33 16.66 -19.04
C THR A 99 -42.64 16.72 -19.84
N GLY A 100 -42.59 16.33 -21.12
CA GLY A 100 -43.75 16.25 -21.97
C GLY A 100 -43.55 16.88 -23.34
N TRP A 101 -44.41 16.55 -24.25
CA TRP A 101 -44.54 17.17 -25.56
C TRP A 101 -45.39 18.44 -25.47
N SER A 102 -45.00 19.51 -26.14
CA SER A 102 -45.85 20.64 -26.48
C SER A 102 -46.03 20.74 -27.98
N GLY A 103 -47.07 21.40 -28.49
CA GLY A 103 -47.31 21.58 -29.90
C GLY A 103 -48.74 21.38 -30.35
N THR A 104 -48.95 20.91 -31.59
CA THR A 104 -50.27 20.83 -32.20
C THR A 104 -51.27 20.04 -31.39
N GLY A 105 -52.33 20.72 -30.94
CA GLY A 105 -53.43 20.07 -30.22
C GLY A 105 -53.11 19.74 -28.75
N ILE A 106 -52.04 20.28 -28.19
CA ILE A 106 -51.66 20.11 -26.79
C ILE A 106 -51.79 21.46 -26.10
N ASP A 107 -52.55 21.50 -25.01
CA ASP A 107 -52.57 22.65 -24.09
C ASP A 107 -51.55 22.44 -22.97
N GLY A 108 -50.53 23.29 -22.93
CA GLY A 108 -49.37 23.09 -22.06
C GLY A 108 -48.45 21.95 -22.53
N THR A 109 -48.32 20.88 -21.73
CA THR A 109 -47.51 19.71 -22.05
C THR A 109 -48.27 18.39 -21.82
N ALA A 110 -47.95 17.38 -22.63
CA ALA A 110 -48.52 16.03 -22.48
C ALA A 110 -47.39 14.98 -22.60
N MET A 111 -47.43 13.97 -21.74
CA MET A 111 -46.43 12.91 -21.77
C MET A 111 -46.56 11.99 -22.97
N ASP A 112 -47.80 11.61 -23.31
CA ASP A 112 -48.10 10.65 -24.36
C ASP A 112 -49.24 11.18 -25.26
N PRO A 113 -49.03 12.27 -26.04
CA PRO A 113 -50.09 12.82 -26.89
C PRO A 113 -50.44 11.87 -28.01
N VAL A 114 -51.72 11.91 -28.43
CA VAL A 114 -52.30 10.98 -29.35
C VAL A 114 -52.79 11.72 -30.58
N ILE A 115 -52.47 11.19 -31.77
CA ILE A 115 -53.09 11.57 -33.03
C ILE A 115 -54.16 10.52 -33.32
N THR A 116 -55.43 10.94 -33.27
CA THR A 116 -56.58 10.01 -33.48
C THR A 116 -56.81 9.78 -34.96
N THR A 117 -57.35 8.61 -35.32
CA THR A 117 -57.85 8.35 -36.67
C THR A 117 -58.87 9.41 -37.09
N GLY A 118 -58.83 9.83 -38.36
CA GLY A 118 -59.69 10.90 -38.86
C GLY A 118 -59.06 12.31 -38.71
N SER A 119 -57.86 12.40 -38.06
CA SER A 119 -57.10 13.66 -37.98
C SER A 119 -56.57 14.10 -39.34
N THR A 120 -56.47 15.42 -39.54
CA THR A 120 -55.96 16.05 -40.75
C THR A 120 -55.06 17.24 -40.41
N GLY A 121 -54.18 17.64 -41.35
CA GLY A 121 -53.29 18.79 -41.25
C GLY A 121 -51.92 18.40 -40.68
N ASN A 122 -50.89 19.18 -41.08
CA ASN A 122 -49.52 19.03 -40.59
C ASN A 122 -49.46 19.31 -39.12
N ARG A 123 -48.54 18.61 -38.41
CA ARG A 123 -48.35 18.74 -36.98
C ARG A 123 -46.89 19.04 -36.66
N SER A 124 -46.69 19.73 -35.54
CA SER A 124 -45.38 19.95 -34.99
C SER A 124 -45.40 19.73 -33.48
N TYR A 125 -44.35 19.05 -32.98
CA TYR A 125 -44.21 18.76 -31.57
C TYR A 125 -42.79 19.13 -31.11
N THR A 126 -42.71 19.67 -29.88
CA THR A 126 -41.47 20.00 -29.23
C THR A 126 -41.35 19.18 -27.96
N ALA A 127 -40.23 18.50 -27.79
CA ALA A 127 -39.87 17.82 -26.55
C ALA A 127 -39.43 18.85 -25.51
N ASN A 128 -40.01 18.79 -24.32
CA ASN A 128 -39.62 19.64 -23.21
C ASN A 128 -38.83 18.83 -22.19
N TRP A 129 -37.79 19.45 -21.61
CA TRP A 129 -36.82 18.79 -20.77
C TRP A 129 -36.60 19.56 -19.49
N LYS A 130 -36.34 18.81 -18.42
CA LYS A 130 -35.74 19.30 -17.17
C LYS A 130 -34.31 18.76 -17.08
N GLU A 131 -33.36 19.61 -16.87
CA GLU A 131 -31.99 19.18 -16.57
C GLU A 131 -31.94 18.38 -15.26
N ASN A 132 -31.25 17.25 -15.26
CA ASN A 132 -31.11 16.39 -14.09
C ASN A 132 -30.06 16.96 -13.13
N SER A 133 -30.31 16.80 -11.85
CA SER A 133 -29.34 17.07 -10.80
C SER A 133 -28.74 15.75 -10.30
N TYR A 134 -27.52 15.81 -9.78
CA TYR A 134 -26.87 14.69 -9.10
C TYR A 134 -26.06 15.16 -7.91
N VAL A 135 -25.72 14.22 -7.02
CA VAL A 135 -24.97 14.48 -5.79
C VAL A 135 -23.67 13.69 -5.86
N ILE A 136 -22.54 14.36 -5.61
CA ILE A 136 -21.26 13.70 -5.35
C ILE A 136 -21.13 13.57 -3.84
N ARG A 137 -20.99 12.35 -3.37
CA ARG A 137 -20.80 12.00 -1.96
C ARG A 137 -19.41 11.46 -1.73
N PHE A 138 -18.69 12.02 -0.75
CA PHE A 138 -17.36 11.59 -0.36
C PHE A 138 -17.44 10.69 0.85
N ILE A 139 -16.98 9.44 0.72
CA ILE A 139 -17.00 8.45 1.81
C ILE A 139 -15.57 8.09 2.18
N PRO A 140 -15.18 8.21 3.49
CA PRO A 140 -13.86 7.78 3.93
C PRO A 140 -13.68 6.28 3.69
N TYR A 141 -12.47 5.90 3.28
CA TYR A 141 -12.12 4.51 3.03
C TYR A 141 -10.69 4.19 3.46
N GLY A 142 -10.50 2.98 4.01
CA GLY A 142 -9.26 2.49 4.58
C GLY A 142 -9.24 2.62 6.11
N ASP A 143 -8.67 1.62 6.77
CA ASP A 143 -8.57 1.60 8.24
C ASP A 143 -7.83 2.82 8.75
N GLY A 144 -8.34 3.42 9.81
CA GLY A 144 -7.75 4.62 10.41
C GLY A 144 -7.97 5.93 9.63
N THR A 145 -8.77 5.92 8.54
CA THR A 145 -9.14 7.16 7.85
C THR A 145 -10.04 8.04 8.71
N THR A 146 -9.68 9.31 8.85
CA THR A 146 -10.40 10.33 9.64
C THR A 146 -10.77 11.51 8.76
N GLY A 147 -11.66 12.38 9.29
CA GLY A 147 -12.17 13.55 8.57
C GLY A 147 -13.58 13.33 8.02
N SER A 148 -14.16 14.39 7.48
CA SER A 148 -15.48 14.38 6.84
C SER A 148 -15.54 15.42 5.74
N MET A 149 -16.37 15.20 4.73
CA MET A 149 -16.57 16.11 3.61
C MET A 149 -18.06 16.29 3.35
N GLN A 150 -18.44 17.47 2.87
CA GLN A 150 -19.81 17.78 2.47
C GLN A 150 -20.09 17.23 1.07
N ASP A 151 -21.31 16.79 0.86
CA ASP A 151 -21.80 16.41 -0.46
C ASP A 151 -21.79 17.63 -1.40
N MET A 152 -21.50 17.41 -2.70
CA MET A 152 -21.64 18.44 -3.75
C MET A 152 -22.91 18.14 -4.56
N GLN A 153 -23.78 19.13 -4.71
CA GLN A 153 -24.96 19.04 -5.58
C GLN A 153 -24.69 19.81 -6.87
N LEU A 154 -24.87 19.16 -8.01
CA LEU A 154 -24.58 19.70 -9.33
C LEU A 154 -25.70 19.38 -10.32
N MET A 155 -25.88 20.24 -11.32
CA MET A 155 -26.66 19.95 -12.52
C MET A 155 -25.80 19.18 -13.53
N TYR A 156 -26.43 18.47 -14.44
CA TYR A 156 -25.72 17.64 -15.44
C TYR A 156 -24.67 18.42 -16.25
N THR A 157 -24.98 19.66 -16.63
CA THR A 157 -24.09 20.51 -17.46
C THR A 157 -23.09 21.32 -16.64
N ASP A 158 -23.22 21.35 -15.31
CA ASP A 158 -22.30 22.09 -14.45
C ASP A 158 -20.87 21.59 -14.63
N LYS A 159 -19.94 22.55 -14.66
CA LYS A 159 -18.49 22.31 -14.56
C LYS A 159 -18.02 22.80 -13.21
N ALA A 160 -17.59 21.90 -12.36
CA ALA A 160 -17.14 22.23 -11.02
C ALA A 160 -15.88 21.45 -10.66
N ALA A 161 -14.99 22.07 -9.87
CA ALA A 161 -13.90 21.34 -9.25
C ALA A 161 -14.41 20.43 -8.15
N LEU A 162 -13.91 19.21 -8.08
CA LEU A 162 -14.13 18.35 -6.91
C LEU A 162 -13.64 19.07 -5.63
N SER A 163 -14.37 18.90 -4.54
CA SER A 163 -13.94 19.45 -3.26
C SER A 163 -12.58 18.90 -2.86
N ALA A 164 -11.67 19.80 -2.41
CA ALA A 164 -10.36 19.41 -1.92
C ALA A 164 -10.47 18.38 -0.80
N ASN A 165 -9.60 17.37 -0.83
CA ASN A 165 -9.59 16.30 0.13
C ASN A 165 -9.40 16.79 1.57
N GLN A 166 -10.26 16.35 2.49
CA GLN A 166 -10.16 16.61 3.93
C GLN A 166 -9.95 15.31 4.75
N PHE A 167 -9.90 14.17 4.09
CA PHE A 167 -9.59 12.92 4.77
C PHE A 167 -8.09 12.80 5.04
N LYS A 168 -7.76 12.17 6.17
CA LYS A 168 -6.38 11.84 6.57
C LYS A 168 -6.29 10.38 6.92
N ARG A 169 -5.19 9.75 6.57
CA ARG A 169 -4.88 8.37 6.93
C ARG A 169 -3.40 8.26 7.31
N THR A 170 -3.13 7.78 8.52
CA THR A 170 -1.76 7.62 9.01
C THR A 170 -0.98 6.66 8.10
N GLY A 171 0.24 7.05 7.73
CA GLY A 171 1.12 6.25 6.87
C GLY A 171 0.73 6.24 5.39
N TYR A 172 -0.18 7.11 4.97
CA TYR A 172 -0.62 7.20 3.58
C TYR A 172 -0.75 8.63 3.10
N THR A 173 -0.45 8.82 1.83
CA THR A 173 -0.67 10.06 1.11
C THR A 173 -1.89 9.90 0.21
N PHE A 174 -2.76 10.93 0.20
CA PHE A 174 -3.90 10.97 -0.69
C PHE A 174 -3.44 11.06 -2.15
N ALA A 175 -3.88 10.12 -2.99
CA ALA A 175 -3.51 10.04 -4.39
C ALA A 175 -4.56 10.65 -5.34
N GLY A 176 -5.83 10.73 -4.88
CA GLY A 176 -6.97 11.23 -5.66
C GLY A 176 -8.25 10.47 -5.33
N TRP A 177 -9.25 10.59 -6.20
CA TRP A 177 -10.57 10.03 -6.01
C TRP A 177 -10.86 8.84 -6.90
N THR A 178 -11.65 7.89 -6.41
CA THR A 178 -12.11 6.72 -7.17
C THR A 178 -13.59 6.43 -6.91
N LYS A 179 -14.30 5.85 -7.89
CA LYS A 179 -15.71 5.41 -7.73
C LYS A 179 -15.85 4.05 -7.04
N LYS A 180 -14.76 3.31 -6.88
CA LYS A 180 -14.76 1.98 -6.24
C LYS A 180 -13.75 1.98 -5.08
N ALA A 181 -14.24 1.64 -3.90
CA ALA A 181 -13.41 1.52 -2.71
C ALA A 181 -12.21 0.59 -2.93
N GLY A 182 -10.99 1.07 -2.61
CA GLY A 182 -9.75 0.32 -2.77
C GLY A 182 -9.22 0.19 -4.21
N ALA A 183 -9.82 0.87 -5.18
CA ALA A 183 -9.31 0.91 -6.54
C ALA A 183 -8.33 2.07 -6.73
N ASP A 184 -7.62 2.03 -7.85
CA ASP A 184 -6.71 3.09 -8.27
C ASP A 184 -7.46 4.41 -8.50
N LYS A 185 -6.69 5.50 -8.44
CA LYS A 185 -7.17 6.85 -8.70
C LYS A 185 -7.83 6.96 -10.07
N LEU A 186 -9.01 7.61 -10.11
CA LEU A 186 -9.74 7.95 -11.33
C LEU A 186 -9.77 9.46 -11.57
N TYR A 187 -9.80 10.28 -10.52
CA TYR A 187 -9.81 11.75 -10.58
C TYR A 187 -8.74 12.31 -9.67
N ASP A 188 -8.14 13.42 -10.08
CA ASP A 188 -7.23 14.18 -9.25
C ASP A 188 -7.99 14.99 -8.17
N ASP A 189 -7.26 15.46 -7.16
CA ASP A 189 -7.82 16.41 -6.21
C ASP A 189 -8.14 17.74 -6.94
N ASN A 190 -9.29 18.33 -6.63
CA ASN A 190 -9.77 19.54 -7.30
C ASN A 190 -9.93 19.43 -8.83
N GLU A 191 -10.02 18.22 -9.39
CA GLU A 191 -10.27 18.03 -10.82
C GLU A 191 -11.61 18.64 -11.22
N ILE A 192 -11.63 19.33 -12.39
CA ILE A 192 -12.86 19.87 -12.95
C ILE A 192 -13.63 18.75 -13.64
N ILE A 193 -14.82 18.50 -13.13
CA ILE A 193 -15.71 17.44 -13.62
C ILE A 193 -17.00 18.03 -14.18
N SER A 194 -17.67 17.25 -15.04
CA SER A 194 -19.03 17.52 -15.52
C SER A 194 -19.73 16.23 -15.91
N GLY A 195 -21.06 16.18 -15.78
CA GLY A 195 -21.88 15.08 -16.28
C GLY A 195 -21.58 13.70 -15.68
N LEU A 196 -21.12 13.63 -14.44
CA LEU A 196 -20.79 12.35 -13.77
C LEU A 196 -22.05 11.52 -13.46
N GLY A 197 -23.15 12.18 -13.12
CA GLY A 197 -24.47 11.58 -12.91
C GLY A 197 -25.40 11.94 -14.08
N THR A 198 -26.16 10.99 -14.58
CA THR A 198 -27.07 11.17 -15.73
C THR A 198 -28.54 11.06 -15.39
N ALA A 199 -28.86 10.42 -14.28
CA ALA A 199 -30.23 10.32 -13.76
C ALA A 199 -30.52 11.43 -12.75
N ASP A 200 -31.80 11.87 -12.65
CA ASP A 200 -32.18 12.90 -11.69
C ASP A 200 -32.04 12.38 -10.26
N ASN A 201 -31.38 13.17 -9.39
CA ASN A 201 -31.03 12.84 -8.01
C ASN A 201 -30.12 11.61 -7.85
N GLU A 202 -29.33 11.28 -8.88
CA GLU A 202 -28.34 10.22 -8.79
C GLU A 202 -27.25 10.56 -7.74
N ILE A 203 -26.83 9.57 -6.94
CA ILE A 203 -25.74 9.73 -5.98
C ILE A 203 -24.49 9.05 -6.54
N ILE A 204 -23.48 9.83 -6.83
CA ILE A 204 -22.15 9.38 -7.23
C ILE A 204 -21.26 9.35 -6.00
N THR A 205 -20.87 8.16 -5.56
CA THR A 205 -19.97 8.02 -4.42
C THR A 205 -18.52 8.02 -4.87
N LEU A 206 -17.71 8.86 -4.23
CA LEU A 206 -16.26 8.90 -4.38
C LEU A 206 -15.57 8.49 -3.08
N TYR A 207 -14.52 7.69 -3.23
CA TYR A 207 -13.66 7.20 -2.17
C TYR A 207 -12.26 7.76 -2.36
N PRO A 208 -11.51 8.06 -1.29
CA PRO A 208 -10.10 8.42 -1.41
C PRO A 208 -9.29 7.20 -1.89
N ALA A 209 -8.46 7.43 -2.89
CA ALA A 209 -7.38 6.51 -3.25
C ALA A 209 -6.13 6.91 -2.47
N TRP A 210 -5.44 5.92 -1.87
CA TRP A 210 -4.30 6.13 -1.00
C TRP A 210 -3.04 5.48 -1.55
N THR A 211 -1.92 6.16 -1.40
CA THR A 211 -0.58 5.58 -1.64
C THR A 211 0.11 5.42 -0.29
N ALA A 212 0.60 4.22 0.02
CA ALA A 212 1.38 3.97 1.23
C ALA A 212 2.68 4.77 1.19
N ASN A 213 2.99 5.46 2.28
CA ASN A 213 4.20 6.26 2.41
C ASN A 213 5.42 5.37 2.55
N GLU A 214 6.53 5.87 2.06
CA GLU A 214 7.84 5.34 2.40
C GLU A 214 8.44 6.15 3.55
N TYR A 215 9.19 5.47 4.42
CA TYR A 215 9.92 6.07 5.53
C TYR A 215 11.28 5.42 5.69
N THR A 216 12.25 6.17 6.21
CA THR A 216 13.61 5.68 6.41
C THR A 216 13.76 5.13 7.82
N VAL A 217 14.37 3.94 7.95
CA VAL A 217 14.78 3.35 9.22
C VAL A 217 16.29 3.49 9.35
N HIS A 218 16.71 4.29 10.31
CA HIS A 218 18.11 4.44 10.70
C HIS A 218 18.44 3.46 11.82
N PHE A 219 19.61 2.81 11.75
CA PHE A 219 20.07 1.83 12.73
C PHE A 219 21.28 2.38 13.50
N ASP A 220 21.04 2.86 14.73
CA ASP A 220 22.13 3.19 15.65
C ASP A 220 22.63 1.91 16.31
N THR A 221 23.76 1.41 15.80
CA THR A 221 24.33 0.13 16.23
C THR A 221 25.06 0.17 17.56
N LYS A 222 25.21 1.36 18.19
CA LYS A 222 25.88 1.50 19.50
C LYS A 222 27.23 0.78 19.54
N ASP A 223 28.18 1.21 18.70
CA ASP A 223 29.51 0.63 18.48
C ASP A 223 29.52 -0.80 17.88
N GLY A 224 28.41 -1.29 17.37
CA GLY A 224 28.38 -2.49 16.54
C GLY A 224 28.71 -2.20 15.09
N ASP A 225 28.79 -3.26 14.27
CA ASP A 225 29.01 -3.13 12.83
C ASP A 225 27.93 -2.23 12.21
N ALA A 226 28.36 -1.26 11.40
CA ALA A 226 27.47 -0.28 10.81
C ALA A 226 26.45 -0.92 9.85
N ILE A 227 25.23 -0.43 9.88
CA ILE A 227 24.15 -0.81 8.98
C ILE A 227 23.70 0.45 8.24
N ASN A 228 23.56 0.35 6.93
CA ASN A 228 23.00 1.45 6.13
C ASN A 228 21.51 1.63 6.44
N ASP A 229 21.05 2.85 6.28
CA ASP A 229 19.63 3.17 6.36
C ASP A 229 18.83 2.34 5.34
N LEU A 230 17.65 1.89 5.75
CA LEU A 230 16.74 1.13 4.90
C LEU A 230 15.43 1.91 4.70
N VAL A 231 14.88 1.84 3.50
CA VAL A 231 13.57 2.42 3.19
C VAL A 231 12.51 1.35 3.32
N PHE A 232 11.50 1.63 4.15
CA PHE A 232 10.35 0.77 4.38
C PHE A 232 9.10 1.45 3.85
N THR A 233 8.17 0.64 3.32
CA THR A 233 6.84 1.08 2.90
C THR A 233 5.84 0.76 4.02
N TYR A 234 4.95 1.66 4.33
CA TYR A 234 3.90 1.47 5.33
C TYR A 234 3.02 0.25 5.00
N ASP A 235 2.54 -0.47 6.02
CA ASP A 235 1.79 -1.74 5.93
C ASP A 235 2.55 -2.91 5.28
N LYS A 236 3.86 -2.77 5.05
CA LYS A 236 4.71 -3.87 4.57
C LYS A 236 5.68 -4.32 5.64
N LYS A 237 5.75 -5.63 5.87
CA LYS A 237 6.67 -6.25 6.83
C LYS A 237 8.06 -6.41 6.25
N TYR A 238 9.06 -6.04 7.06
CA TYR A 238 10.48 -6.19 6.75
C TYR A 238 11.20 -6.91 7.90
N GLU A 239 12.08 -7.84 7.57
CA GLU A 239 12.97 -8.44 8.55
C GLU A 239 14.04 -7.41 8.93
N LEU A 240 14.20 -7.17 10.24
CA LEU A 240 15.20 -6.24 10.75
C LEU A 240 16.59 -6.87 10.69
N PRO A 241 17.61 -6.11 10.24
CA PRO A 241 18.97 -6.60 10.13
C PRO A 241 19.53 -6.95 11.50
N LYS A 242 20.55 -7.82 11.49
CA LYS A 242 21.37 -8.15 12.66
C LYS A 242 22.68 -7.38 12.54
N THR A 243 23.24 -7.04 13.69
CA THR A 243 24.57 -6.44 13.78
C THR A 243 25.42 -7.25 14.74
N SER A 244 26.73 -7.06 14.70
CA SER A 244 27.67 -7.70 15.60
C SER A 244 28.56 -6.67 16.29
N ARG A 245 29.00 -7.01 17.50
CA ARG A 245 29.97 -6.25 18.29
C ARG A 245 30.85 -7.23 19.01
N TYR A 246 32.16 -7.07 18.84
CA TYR A 246 33.11 -7.97 19.50
C TYR A 246 32.92 -7.96 21.01
N GLY A 247 32.86 -9.13 21.62
CA GLY A 247 32.69 -9.28 23.06
C GLY A 247 31.27 -9.05 23.60
N TYR A 248 30.29 -8.83 22.73
CA TYR A 248 28.91 -8.61 23.11
C TYR A 248 27.96 -9.53 22.35
N THR A 249 26.82 -9.82 22.97
CA THR A 249 25.71 -10.51 22.35
C THR A 249 24.66 -9.49 21.98
N PHE A 250 24.25 -9.46 20.72
CA PHE A 250 23.15 -8.63 20.24
C PHE A 250 21.82 -9.13 20.81
N LEU A 251 21.13 -8.30 21.60
CA LEU A 251 19.85 -8.62 22.21
C LEU A 251 18.67 -8.25 21.33
N GLY A 252 18.85 -7.28 20.42
CA GLY A 252 17.82 -6.80 19.53
C GLY A 252 17.77 -5.28 19.43
N TRP A 253 16.69 -4.79 18.85
CA TRP A 253 16.47 -3.37 18.59
C TRP A 253 15.47 -2.77 19.59
N CYS A 254 15.75 -1.56 20.04
CA CYS A 254 14.90 -0.73 20.89
C CYS A 254 14.37 0.46 20.08
N VAL A 255 13.16 0.93 20.39
CA VAL A 255 12.57 2.14 19.78
C VAL A 255 13.06 3.43 20.45
N GLU A 256 13.60 3.32 21.67
CA GLU A 256 14.17 4.42 22.44
C GLU A 256 15.61 4.08 22.83
N ASP A 257 16.48 5.09 22.86
CA ASP A 257 17.87 4.91 23.26
C ASP A 257 17.97 4.46 24.74
N GLY A 258 18.63 3.32 24.95
CA GLY A 258 18.72 2.69 26.29
C GLY A 258 17.40 2.08 26.79
N GLY A 259 16.38 2.00 25.93
CA GLY A 259 15.10 1.39 26.25
C GLY A 259 15.13 -0.14 26.31
N THR A 260 13.97 -0.74 26.51
CA THR A 260 13.82 -2.20 26.48
C THR A 260 13.78 -2.72 25.05
N VAL A 261 14.30 -3.94 24.84
CA VAL A 261 14.29 -4.59 23.52
C VAL A 261 12.86 -4.79 23.04
N THR A 262 12.51 -4.13 21.96
CA THR A 262 11.21 -4.24 21.29
C THR A 262 11.23 -5.35 20.25
N TYR A 263 12.31 -5.42 19.48
CA TYR A 263 12.48 -6.38 18.38
C TYR A 263 13.68 -7.29 18.65
N LYS A 264 13.44 -8.59 18.80
CA LYS A 264 14.51 -9.60 18.93
C LYS A 264 15.31 -9.73 17.62
N PRO A 265 16.55 -10.26 17.66
CA PRO A 265 17.36 -10.45 16.46
C PRO A 265 16.61 -11.26 15.39
N GLY A 266 16.47 -10.69 14.18
CA GLY A 266 15.74 -11.29 13.06
C GLY A 266 14.21 -11.19 13.16
N ALA A 267 13.67 -10.36 14.06
CA ALA A 267 12.25 -10.05 14.07
C ALA A 267 11.86 -9.22 12.84
N SER A 268 10.60 -9.34 12.44
CA SER A 268 10.02 -8.46 11.43
C SER A 268 9.33 -7.28 12.10
N ALA A 269 9.36 -6.13 11.43
CA ALA A 269 8.66 -4.92 11.83
C ALA A 269 7.91 -4.32 10.64
N ASP A 270 6.83 -3.63 10.96
CA ASP A 270 6.04 -2.79 10.03
C ASP A 270 5.61 -1.52 10.78
N ASN A 271 5.20 -0.51 10.03
CA ASN A 271 4.57 0.71 10.56
C ASN A 271 5.36 1.41 11.70
N LEU A 272 6.69 1.41 11.60
CA LEU A 272 7.56 2.04 12.59
C LEU A 272 7.41 3.56 12.59
N ALA A 273 7.09 4.16 11.44
CA ALA A 273 6.76 5.57 11.28
C ALA A 273 5.70 5.74 10.18
N GLY A 274 4.93 6.82 10.22
CA GLY A 274 3.98 7.19 9.16
C GLY A 274 4.66 7.84 7.96
N GLU A 275 5.80 8.52 8.21
CA GLU A 275 6.63 9.22 7.23
C GLU A 275 7.96 9.63 7.86
N GLY A 276 8.90 10.15 7.08
CA GLY A 276 10.17 10.70 7.57
C GLY A 276 11.18 9.62 7.96
N THR A 277 11.87 9.80 9.10
CA THR A 277 12.92 8.90 9.58
C THR A 277 12.61 8.45 11.01
N VAL A 278 12.79 7.16 11.29
CA VAL A 278 12.75 6.56 12.62
C VAL A 278 14.09 5.91 12.91
N THR A 279 14.58 6.00 14.16
CA THR A 279 15.81 5.36 14.59
C THR A 279 15.51 4.17 15.48
N LEU A 280 16.16 3.04 15.20
CA LEU A 280 16.21 1.86 16.05
C LEU A 280 17.61 1.77 16.67
N TYR A 281 17.66 1.51 17.98
CA TYR A 281 18.90 1.48 18.76
C TYR A 281 19.24 0.04 19.12
N ALA A 282 20.48 -0.37 18.87
CA ALA A 282 20.96 -1.69 19.24
C ALA A 282 21.08 -1.84 20.76
N SER A 283 20.61 -2.96 21.27
CA SER A 283 20.81 -3.36 22.65
C SER A 283 21.80 -4.51 22.73
N TRP A 284 22.71 -4.42 23.68
CA TRP A 284 23.82 -5.34 23.83
C TRP A 284 23.89 -5.91 25.25
N SER A 285 24.33 -7.17 25.32
CA SER A 285 24.77 -7.78 26.57
C SER A 285 26.25 -8.11 26.46
N LEU A 286 27.03 -7.71 27.45
CA LEU A 286 28.44 -8.08 27.53
C LEU A 286 28.56 -9.60 27.65
N ASN A 287 29.38 -10.20 26.80
CA ASN A 287 29.72 -11.62 26.91
C ASN A 287 30.57 -11.81 28.15
N LYS A 288 30.06 -12.62 29.06
CA LYS A 288 30.75 -12.86 30.33
C LYS A 288 31.84 -13.91 30.25
N THR A 289 31.99 -14.59 29.10
CA THR A 289 32.99 -15.65 28.95
C THR A 289 33.79 -15.51 27.66
N PHE A 290 35.09 -15.48 27.81
CA PHE A 290 36.05 -15.39 26.71
C PHE A 290 36.99 -16.57 26.79
N THR A 291 37.27 -17.24 25.65
CA THR A 291 38.22 -18.36 25.60
C THR A 291 39.28 -18.06 24.56
N TYR A 292 40.53 -18.12 25.03
CA TYR A 292 41.70 -18.00 24.19
C TYR A 292 42.42 -19.31 24.11
N SER A 293 42.80 -19.70 22.87
CA SER A 293 43.69 -20.85 22.66
C SER A 293 45.06 -20.35 22.26
N HIS A 294 46.05 -20.73 23.01
CA HIS A 294 47.44 -20.35 22.72
C HIS A 294 48.02 -21.34 21.69
N PRO A 295 48.47 -20.86 20.52
CA PRO A 295 48.89 -21.74 19.42
C PRO A 295 50.27 -22.40 19.64
N TYR A 296 51.00 -21.97 20.66
CA TYR A 296 52.37 -22.41 20.87
C TYR A 296 52.44 -23.54 21.90
N SER A 297 53.39 -24.43 21.67
CA SER A 297 53.82 -25.44 22.64
C SER A 297 55.23 -25.06 23.12
N TYR A 298 55.47 -25.28 24.38
CA TYR A 298 56.73 -25.00 25.02
C TYR A 298 57.38 -26.30 25.46
N ARG A 299 58.65 -26.46 25.11
CA ARG A 299 59.46 -27.53 25.62
C ARG A 299 60.54 -26.91 26.51
N VAL A 300 60.58 -27.31 27.75
CA VAL A 300 61.64 -26.96 28.68
C VAL A 300 62.64 -28.11 28.73
N THR A 301 63.85 -27.84 28.24
CA THR A 301 64.94 -28.76 28.17
C THR A 301 66.04 -28.31 29.17
N ASP A 302 66.83 -29.24 29.61
CA ASP A 302 67.81 -29.20 30.64
C ASP A 302 68.97 -28.26 30.35
N ASP A 303 68.77 -26.99 30.49
CA ASP A 303 69.89 -26.06 30.71
C ASP A 303 69.54 -25.18 31.88
N SER A 304 70.37 -25.31 32.94
CA SER A 304 70.25 -24.70 34.27
C SER A 304 70.03 -23.18 34.31
N LYS A 305 69.50 -22.57 33.26
CA LYS A 305 69.25 -21.16 33.08
C LYS A 305 67.94 -20.84 32.41
N GLU A 306 67.05 -21.79 32.12
CA GLU A 306 65.78 -21.46 31.50
C GLU A 306 64.76 -20.95 32.50
N GLU A 307 64.28 -19.75 32.19
CA GLU A 307 63.29 -19.02 32.94
C GLU A 307 61.92 -19.65 32.83
N PRO A 308 61.06 -19.60 33.87
CA PRO A 308 59.71 -20.10 33.80
C PRO A 308 58.91 -19.48 32.70
N VAL A 309 58.02 -20.27 32.08
CA VAL A 309 57.12 -19.78 31.05
C VAL A 309 56.06 -18.91 31.71
N LYS A 310 55.95 -17.66 31.29
CA LYS A 310 54.96 -16.72 31.78
C LYS A 310 53.96 -16.39 30.69
N LEU A 311 52.70 -16.47 30.99
CA LEU A 311 51.58 -16.05 30.15
C LEU A 311 50.92 -14.84 30.80
N HIS A 312 51.02 -13.70 30.14
CA HIS A 312 50.39 -12.46 30.58
C HIS A 312 49.09 -12.23 29.82
N PHE A 313 48.01 -12.02 30.54
CA PHE A 313 46.72 -11.60 29.99
C PHE A 313 46.49 -10.16 30.37
N PHE A 314 46.39 -9.29 29.38
CA PHE A 314 46.06 -7.88 29.56
C PHE A 314 44.62 -7.63 29.15
N ILE A 315 43.91 -6.93 29.98
CA ILE A 315 42.55 -6.50 29.73
C ILE A 315 42.66 -5.10 29.11
N ASP A 316 42.00 -4.90 27.99
CA ASP A 316 41.90 -3.69 27.17
C ASP A 316 42.75 -2.46 27.58
N GLY A 317 43.70 -2.06 26.70
CA GLY A 317 44.50 -0.84 26.84
C GLY A 317 45.57 -0.89 27.92
N ALA A 318 45.70 -1.96 28.69
CA ALA A 318 46.79 -2.12 29.64
C ALA A 318 48.06 -2.51 28.91
N SER A 319 48.80 -1.51 28.46
CA SER A 319 50.13 -1.73 27.87
C SER A 319 51.09 -2.22 28.95
N GLY A 320 51.38 -3.49 28.96
CA GLY A 320 52.38 -4.06 29.84
C GLY A 320 53.70 -4.18 29.13
N THR A 321 54.57 -3.22 29.29
CA THR A 321 56.02 -3.47 29.12
C THR A 321 56.49 -4.25 30.33
N SER A 322 56.68 -5.55 30.17
CA SER A 322 57.43 -6.33 31.18
C SER A 322 58.89 -5.84 31.19
N THR A 323 59.24 -5.10 32.18
CA THR A 323 60.64 -4.63 32.39
C THR A 323 61.52 -5.62 33.16
N SER A 324 61.03 -6.82 33.41
CA SER A 324 61.84 -7.87 34.02
C SER A 324 62.44 -8.76 32.94
N GLY A 325 63.75 -8.90 32.89
CA GLY A 325 64.56 -9.56 31.87
C GLY A 325 64.31 -11.06 31.62
N TYR A 326 63.07 -11.47 31.48
CA TYR A 326 62.69 -12.84 31.20
C TYR A 326 62.37 -13.02 29.70
N THR A 327 63.09 -13.93 29.08
CA THR A 327 63.14 -14.10 27.62
C THR A 327 61.94 -14.83 27.00
N ARG A 328 60.96 -15.31 27.78
CA ARG A 328 59.81 -16.09 27.29
C ARG A 328 58.46 -15.60 27.84
N THR A 329 58.23 -14.31 27.73
CA THR A 329 56.94 -13.76 28.11
C THR A 329 56.06 -13.61 26.88
N ASN A 330 54.92 -14.28 26.87
CA ASN A 330 53.92 -14.10 25.85
C ASN A 330 52.73 -13.34 26.43
N SER A 331 52.33 -12.29 25.74
CA SER A 331 51.20 -11.45 26.13
C SER A 331 50.02 -11.73 25.26
N ILE A 332 48.88 -11.97 25.88
CA ILE A 332 47.59 -12.13 25.23
C ILE A 332 46.77 -10.92 25.63
N TYR A 333 46.31 -10.18 24.62
CA TYR A 333 45.46 -9.00 24.82
C TYR A 333 44.02 -9.38 24.55
N MET A 334 43.10 -8.94 25.41
CA MET A 334 41.67 -9.02 25.18
C MET A 334 41.25 -7.77 24.41
N GLU A 335 41.32 -7.82 23.10
CA GLU A 335 40.92 -6.71 22.22
C GLU A 335 39.42 -6.51 22.19
N GLY A 336 38.98 -5.26 22.12
CA GLY A 336 37.56 -4.91 21.85
C GLY A 336 36.64 -4.88 23.09
N ILE A 337 37.15 -5.11 24.29
CA ILE A 337 36.37 -5.04 25.52
C ILE A 337 36.92 -3.96 26.41
N SER A 338 36.14 -2.93 26.69
CA SER A 338 36.55 -1.84 27.56
C SER A 338 36.67 -2.31 29.01
N LEU A 339 37.82 -2.07 29.60
CA LEU A 339 38.04 -2.32 31.04
C LEU A 339 37.03 -1.54 31.91
N ASN A 340 36.64 -0.35 31.47
CA ASN A 340 35.63 0.46 32.15
C ASN A 340 34.22 -0.21 32.11
N GLU A 341 33.88 -0.82 31.01
CA GLU A 341 32.60 -1.59 30.89
C GLU A 341 32.62 -2.83 31.80
N ILE A 342 33.76 -3.55 31.86
CA ILE A 342 33.90 -4.69 32.77
C ILE A 342 33.74 -4.21 34.21
N LYS A 343 34.42 -3.16 34.60
CA LYS A 343 34.39 -2.60 35.98
C LYS A 343 32.97 -2.10 36.36
N LYS A 344 32.23 -1.63 35.40
CA LYS A 344 30.87 -1.12 35.61
C LYS A 344 29.83 -2.25 35.83
N HIS A 345 30.00 -3.38 35.16
CA HIS A 345 29.00 -4.43 35.11
C HIS A 345 29.35 -5.75 35.82
N CYS A 346 30.61 -5.91 36.25
CA CYS A 346 31.11 -7.14 36.85
C CYS A 346 31.76 -6.89 38.19
N ASN A 347 31.51 -7.77 39.14
CA ASN A 347 32.13 -7.72 40.50
C ASN A 347 33.31 -8.67 40.62
N THR A 348 33.27 -9.80 39.95
CA THR A 348 34.30 -10.82 39.99
C THR A 348 34.69 -11.26 38.58
N MET A 349 35.93 -11.64 38.44
CA MET A 349 36.50 -12.26 37.26
C MET A 349 36.97 -13.66 37.62
N THR A 350 36.44 -14.65 36.89
CA THR A 350 36.87 -16.03 37.03
C THR A 350 37.75 -16.40 35.85
N VAL A 351 39.00 -16.71 36.08
CA VAL A 351 39.93 -17.14 35.05
C VAL A 351 40.18 -18.62 35.20
N THR A 352 39.92 -19.34 34.09
CA THR A 352 40.20 -20.79 34.00
C THR A 352 41.27 -21.01 32.96
N ILE A 353 42.39 -21.59 33.35
CA ILE A 353 43.42 -22.03 32.44
C ILE A 353 43.43 -23.55 32.39
N SER A 354 43.49 -24.09 31.17
CA SER A 354 43.70 -25.51 30.94
C SER A 354 44.90 -25.70 30.00
N TYR A 355 45.71 -26.66 30.29
CA TYR A 355 46.89 -26.95 29.50
C TYR A 355 47.18 -28.46 29.56
N TYR A 356 47.93 -28.92 28.57
CA TYR A 356 48.44 -30.26 28.52
C TYR A 356 49.94 -30.21 28.92
N ILE A 357 50.33 -30.96 29.94
CA ILE A 357 51.69 -31.05 30.39
C ILE A 357 52.19 -32.53 30.34
N LYS A 358 53.40 -32.69 29.93
CA LYS A 358 54.09 -33.99 29.93
C LYS A 358 55.46 -33.80 30.57
N MET A 359 55.67 -34.41 31.73
CA MET A 359 56.97 -34.43 32.36
C MET A 359 57.88 -35.38 31.60
N VAL A 360 59.13 -34.99 31.40
CA VAL A 360 60.17 -35.86 30.78
C VAL A 360 60.86 -36.67 31.86
N ASP A 361 61.09 -36.08 33.03
CA ASP A 361 61.75 -36.69 34.20
C ASP A 361 60.82 -36.73 35.39
N ASP A 362 61.27 -37.31 36.51
CA ASP A 362 60.55 -37.28 37.80
C ASP A 362 60.71 -35.88 38.45
N GLY A 363 59.64 -35.10 38.52
CA GLY A 363 59.71 -33.76 39.05
C GLY A 363 58.35 -33.16 39.37
N TYR A 364 58.37 -31.94 39.86
CA TYR A 364 57.21 -31.17 40.23
C TYR A 364 57.05 -30.04 39.25
N ALA A 365 55.82 -29.74 38.86
CA ALA A 365 55.49 -28.46 38.24
C ALA A 365 54.68 -27.61 39.19
N GLU A 366 54.93 -26.33 39.20
CA GLU A 366 54.16 -25.36 39.98
C GLU A 366 53.52 -24.37 39.01
N VAL A 367 52.25 -24.08 39.23
CA VAL A 367 51.54 -23.02 38.51
C VAL A 367 51.24 -21.91 39.49
N ASP A 368 51.93 -20.80 39.27
CA ASP A 368 51.71 -19.59 40.05
C ASP A 368 50.82 -18.60 39.28
N THR A 369 49.93 -17.97 40.00
CA THR A 369 49.18 -16.83 39.46
C THR A 369 49.51 -15.55 40.21
N THR A 370 49.49 -14.45 39.50
CA THR A 370 49.51 -13.13 40.09
C THR A 370 48.65 -12.21 39.24
N TYR A 371 48.24 -11.10 39.81
CA TYR A 371 47.46 -10.09 39.12
C TYR A 371 48.06 -8.72 39.32
N ARG A 372 47.78 -7.78 38.42
CA ARG A 372 48.15 -6.39 38.49
C ARG A 372 46.91 -5.51 38.53
N LYS A 373 46.91 -4.56 39.46
CA LYS A 373 45.75 -3.66 39.63
C LYS A 373 45.73 -2.47 38.67
N ASP A 374 46.92 -2.06 38.23
CA ASP A 374 47.13 -0.87 37.42
C ASP A 374 48.42 -1.04 36.63
N SER A 375 48.47 -0.58 35.39
CA SER A 375 49.66 -0.65 34.51
C SER A 375 50.91 -0.04 35.12
N ASN A 376 50.75 0.89 36.07
CA ASN A 376 51.85 1.57 36.75
C ASN A 376 52.23 0.91 38.08
N LYS A 377 51.58 -0.19 38.46
CA LYS A 377 51.87 -0.89 39.72
C LYS A 377 52.52 -2.24 39.48
N SER A 378 53.31 -2.67 40.45
CA SER A 378 53.91 -4.01 40.46
C SER A 378 52.82 -5.11 40.60
N TRP A 379 53.16 -6.28 40.12
CA TRP A 379 52.36 -7.48 40.33
C TRP A 379 52.16 -7.75 41.82
N ASN A 380 50.91 -8.15 42.16
CA ASN A 380 50.59 -8.51 43.54
C ASN A 380 51.05 -9.96 43.80
N GLY A 381 51.91 -10.21 44.68
CA GLY A 381 52.53 -11.48 45.06
C GLY A 381 52.08 -12.75 44.30
N TRP A 382 52.91 -13.72 44.22
CA TRP A 382 52.60 -14.97 43.57
C TRP A 382 51.78 -15.87 44.49
N HIS A 383 50.69 -16.43 43.98
CA HIS A 383 49.86 -17.41 44.67
C HIS A 383 49.94 -18.72 43.87
N GLY A 384 50.81 -19.64 44.34
CA GLY A 384 51.11 -20.87 43.65
C GLY A 384 50.37 -22.06 44.22
N GLU A 385 50.00 -22.96 43.33
CA GLU A 385 49.53 -24.30 43.67
C GLU A 385 50.56 -25.30 43.15
N LYS A 386 51.09 -26.15 44.05
CA LYS A 386 52.01 -27.21 43.70
C LYS A 386 51.27 -28.39 43.09
N LEU A 387 51.62 -28.70 41.85
CA LEU A 387 51.10 -29.84 41.17
C LEU A 387 52.08 -31.01 41.32
N ASP A 388 51.75 -32.00 42.11
CA ASP A 388 52.53 -33.25 42.19
C ASP A 388 52.25 -34.10 40.97
N LEU A 389 53.07 -33.88 39.91
CA LEU A 389 53.01 -34.63 38.66
C LEU A 389 53.91 -35.84 38.78
N LYS A 390 53.42 -36.93 39.40
CA LYS A 390 54.17 -38.21 39.42
C LYS A 390 54.41 -38.71 38.03
N LYS A 391 55.73 -38.96 37.72
CA LYS A 391 56.28 -39.64 36.54
C LYS A 391 55.44 -39.73 35.28
N LYS A 392 55.92 -39.01 34.22
CA LYS A 392 55.53 -39.25 32.81
C LYS A 392 54.03 -39.16 32.46
N ASN A 393 53.20 -38.58 33.30
CA ASN A 393 51.78 -38.50 33.06
C ASN A 393 51.48 -37.37 32.09
N LYS A 394 50.83 -37.75 30.97
CA LYS A 394 50.12 -36.81 30.10
C LYS A 394 48.80 -36.49 30.74
N GLN A 395 48.56 -35.24 31.15
CA GLN A 395 47.26 -34.87 31.65
C GLN A 395 46.88 -33.43 31.28
N THR A 396 45.62 -33.21 31.14
CA THR A 396 45.05 -31.87 31.06
C THR A 396 44.78 -31.40 32.47
N ILE A 397 45.31 -30.25 32.80
CA ILE A 397 45.16 -29.63 34.12
C ILE A 397 44.34 -28.39 33.94
N THR A 398 43.42 -28.15 34.85
CA THR A 398 42.56 -26.97 34.87
C THR A 398 42.65 -26.27 36.20
N HIS A 399 43.00 -25.01 36.21
CA HIS A 399 42.98 -24.14 37.36
C HIS A 399 41.94 -23.07 37.20
N THR A 400 41.27 -22.72 38.28
CA THR A 400 40.26 -21.65 38.29
C THR A 400 40.54 -20.69 39.43
N TYR A 401 40.61 -19.43 39.12
CA TYR A 401 40.80 -18.37 40.05
C TYR A 401 39.67 -17.36 39.95
N SER A 402 39.10 -16.96 41.07
CA SER A 402 38.13 -15.88 41.16
C SER A 402 38.74 -14.66 41.86
N ILE A 403 38.70 -13.55 41.21
CA ILE A 403 39.33 -12.30 41.63
C ILE A 403 38.33 -11.15 41.47
N GLY A 404 38.28 -10.22 42.44
CA GLY A 404 37.49 -9.02 42.31
C GLY A 404 37.98 -8.17 41.11
N CYS A 405 37.12 -7.87 40.14
CA CYS A 405 37.55 -7.26 38.87
C CYS A 405 37.64 -5.72 38.87
N LYS A 406 37.20 -5.07 39.98
CA LYS A 406 37.17 -3.58 40.00
C LYS A 406 38.53 -2.90 39.85
N ASP A 407 39.60 -3.57 40.18
CA ASP A 407 40.96 -2.97 40.26
C ASP A 407 42.01 -3.74 39.46
N ILE A 408 41.62 -4.69 38.60
CA ILE A 408 42.57 -5.56 37.91
C ILE A 408 42.64 -5.20 36.43
N ASP A 409 43.87 -5.05 35.91
CA ASP A 409 44.13 -4.78 34.50
C ASP A 409 44.88 -5.94 33.80
N ALA A 410 45.51 -6.83 34.56
CA ALA A 410 46.24 -7.96 34.01
C ALA A 410 46.36 -9.14 34.96
N ILE A 411 46.45 -10.34 34.42
CA ILE A 411 46.74 -11.57 35.13
C ILE A 411 47.95 -12.25 34.51
N CYS A 412 48.83 -12.77 35.33
CA CYS A 412 49.94 -13.59 34.85
C CYS A 412 49.88 -15.00 35.44
N TYR A 413 50.03 -15.97 34.56
CA TYR A 413 50.28 -17.37 34.93
C TYR A 413 51.74 -17.66 34.69
N ARG A 414 52.40 -18.21 35.70
CA ARG A 414 53.78 -18.70 35.63
C ARG A 414 53.79 -20.21 35.80
N PHE A 415 54.37 -20.89 34.84
CA PHE A 415 54.65 -22.30 34.92
C PHE A 415 56.12 -22.44 35.34
N ASP A 416 56.32 -23.02 36.48
CA ASP A 416 57.65 -23.20 37.05
C ASP A 416 57.86 -24.66 37.50
N ALA A 417 59.06 -25.12 37.42
CA ALA A 417 59.47 -26.38 37.99
C ALA A 417 60.07 -26.10 39.34
N SER A 418 59.46 -26.59 40.41
CA SER A 418 59.97 -26.36 41.76
C SER A 418 60.92 -27.49 42.17
N GLY A 419 62.05 -27.11 42.65
CA GLY A 419 63.07 -28.03 43.12
C GLY A 419 64.41 -27.74 42.52
N SER A 420 65.28 -28.59 42.30
CA SER A 420 66.48 -28.33 41.51
C SER A 420 66.17 -28.24 40.04
N PHE A 421 66.58 -27.20 39.34
CA PHE A 421 66.30 -26.76 37.98
C PHE A 421 66.55 -27.81 36.85
N SER A 422 66.34 -29.08 37.10
CA SER A 422 66.64 -30.15 36.17
C SER A 422 65.39 -30.83 35.58
N ASP A 423 64.22 -30.39 35.95
CA ASP A 423 63.00 -31.07 35.53
C ASP A 423 62.57 -30.58 34.14
N LYS A 424 62.40 -31.54 33.24
CA LYS A 424 62.06 -31.30 31.82
C LYS A 424 60.57 -31.58 31.57
N TYR A 425 59.90 -30.67 30.91
CA TYR A 425 58.47 -30.85 30.56
C TYR A 425 58.14 -30.28 29.19
N ASP A 426 57.15 -30.90 28.55
CA ASP A 426 56.48 -30.36 27.38
C ASP A 426 55.12 -29.76 27.82
N LEU A 427 54.88 -28.50 27.47
CA LEU A 427 53.62 -27.77 27.74
C LEU A 427 52.96 -27.45 26.41
N SER A 428 51.69 -27.85 26.25
CA SER A 428 50.95 -27.61 25.00
C SER A 428 49.43 -27.46 25.27
N ASN A 429 48.67 -27.15 24.22
CA ASN A 429 47.20 -27.02 24.26
C ASN A 429 46.71 -26.07 25.35
N ILE A 430 47.41 -24.95 25.54
CA ILE A 430 47.07 -23.95 26.54
C ILE A 430 45.78 -23.23 26.10
N LYS A 431 44.74 -23.29 26.95
CA LYS A 431 43.49 -22.56 26.77
C LYS A 431 43.22 -21.75 28.02
N VAL A 432 42.83 -20.50 27.81
CA VAL A 432 42.43 -19.61 28.90
C VAL A 432 41.00 -19.15 28.64
N SER A 433 40.16 -19.34 29.61
CA SER A 433 38.80 -18.84 29.62
C SER A 433 38.66 -17.82 30.73
N VAL A 434 38.12 -16.69 30.39
CA VAL A 434 37.83 -15.60 31.35
C VAL A 434 36.33 -15.39 31.39
N ARG A 435 35.76 -15.46 32.60
CA ARG A 435 34.37 -15.16 32.81
C ARG A 435 34.25 -14.01 33.81
N PHE A 436 33.46 -13.05 33.49
CA PHE A 436 33.11 -11.92 34.34
C PHE A 436 31.73 -12.12 34.95
N ASP A 437 31.64 -12.05 36.29
CA ASP A 437 30.42 -12.28 37.06
C ASP A 437 30.00 -11.05 37.87
#